data_98061fdcc46850456c794e785a75a56b
#
_entry.id   98061fdcc46850456c794e785a75a56b
#
_cell.length_a   1.000
_cell.length_b   1.000
_cell.length_c   1.000
_cell.angle_alpha   90.00
_cell.angle_beta   90.00
_cell.angle_gamma   90.00
#
_symmetry.space_group_name_H-M   'P 1'
#
loop_
_entity.id
_entity.type
_entity.pdbx_description
1 polymer ?
#
loop_
_entity_poly.entity_id
_entity_poly.type
_entity_poly.pdbx_seq_one_letter_code
_entity_poly.pdbx_strand_id
1 'polypeptide(L)'
;SIAEGGTLKTSIKTREVPNNTKLYWSLSGDDIDSVDVVGGKLEGYGTVKKGKLNLSHKLAKDLITEGDETLKLKLFTDSALTEQVGITKEITILDVIPTYAINTQSSIAEGGTLKTSIKTREVPDNTKLYWKLDGTGIDSDDVVGGNLTGSGTVKKGILNLSHKLNKDLITEGDETLKIKLFKDAELTEQVGDTKEITIEDVIPTYEINTQSSIAEGGTLKTSIKTREVPDNTKLYWKLDGTGID
;
A
#
# COMPACT_ATOMS: atom_id res chain seq x y z
N SER A 1 4.94 3.25 -30.36
CA SER A 1 5.09 3.03 -28.91
C SER A 1 3.80 2.48 -28.32
N ILE A 2 3.91 1.86 -27.16
CA ILE A 2 2.83 1.32 -26.36
C ILE A 2 3.23 1.43 -24.89
N ALA A 3 2.30 1.81 -24.02
CA ALA A 3 2.57 1.84 -22.58
C ALA A 3 2.52 0.42 -21.99
N GLU A 4 3.24 0.20 -20.91
CA GLU A 4 3.08 -0.99 -20.07
C GLU A 4 1.62 -1.27 -19.72
N GLY A 5 1.29 -2.52 -19.50
CA GLY A 5 -0.11 -2.94 -19.34
C GLY A 5 -0.94 -2.83 -20.62
N GLY A 6 -0.39 -2.32 -21.72
CA GLY A 6 -1.04 -2.26 -23.02
C GLY A 6 -1.16 -3.63 -23.70
N THR A 7 -1.83 -3.69 -24.85
CA THR A 7 -1.89 -4.89 -25.69
C THR A 7 -1.30 -4.58 -27.06
N LEU A 8 -0.11 -5.10 -27.33
CA LEU A 8 0.54 -5.00 -28.63
C LEU A 8 -0.19 -5.88 -29.63
N LYS A 9 -0.86 -5.26 -30.59
CA LYS A 9 -1.50 -5.93 -31.72
C LYS A 9 -0.65 -5.75 -32.96
N THR A 10 -0.17 -6.83 -33.54
CA THR A 10 0.66 -6.82 -34.74
C THR A 10 -0.05 -7.54 -35.88
N SER A 11 -0.19 -6.88 -37.01
CA SER A 11 -0.74 -7.48 -38.24
C SER A 11 0.34 -7.54 -39.32
N ILE A 12 0.71 -8.74 -39.70
CA ILE A 12 1.74 -9.05 -40.69
C ILE A 12 1.05 -9.43 -42.00
N LYS A 13 1.31 -8.70 -43.06
CA LYS A 13 0.84 -9.04 -44.39
C LYS A 13 1.84 -9.99 -45.04
N THR A 14 1.33 -11.07 -45.64
CA THR A 14 2.13 -12.04 -46.39
C THR A 14 1.72 -12.07 -47.84
N ARG A 15 2.67 -12.32 -48.74
CA ARG A 15 2.41 -12.55 -50.19
C ARG A 15 2.90 -13.95 -50.53
N GLU A 16 2.12 -14.66 -51.33
CA GLU A 16 2.46 -16.00 -51.81
C GLU A 16 2.70 -17.04 -50.74
N VAL A 17 2.27 -16.75 -49.50
CA VAL A 17 2.34 -17.69 -48.38
C VAL A 17 0.99 -18.42 -48.26
N PRO A 18 0.96 -19.76 -48.37
CA PRO A 18 -0.27 -20.53 -48.29
C PRO A 18 -1.03 -20.32 -46.97
N ASN A 19 -2.35 -20.41 -47.02
CA ASN A 19 -3.16 -20.44 -45.81
C ASN A 19 -2.77 -21.62 -44.95
N ASN A 20 -2.87 -21.44 -43.64
CA ASN A 20 -2.49 -22.39 -42.59
C ASN A 20 -0.97 -22.62 -42.43
N THR A 21 -0.13 -21.88 -43.15
CA THR A 21 1.31 -21.87 -42.88
C THR A 21 1.55 -21.33 -41.46
N LYS A 22 2.33 -22.06 -40.67
CA LYS A 22 2.82 -21.59 -39.37
C LYS A 22 4.03 -20.70 -39.58
N LEU A 23 4.00 -19.55 -38.98
CA LEU A 23 5.15 -18.67 -38.84
C LEU A 23 5.43 -18.50 -37.34
N TYR A 24 6.69 -18.58 -36.97
CA TYR A 24 7.14 -18.49 -35.58
C TYR A 24 7.59 -17.05 -35.30
N TRP A 25 7.50 -16.66 -34.06
CA TRP A 25 7.88 -15.31 -33.64
C TRP A 25 8.70 -15.34 -32.35
N SER A 26 9.56 -14.36 -32.17
CA SER A 26 10.21 -14.07 -30.88
C SER A 26 10.06 -12.61 -30.51
N LEU A 27 10.00 -12.37 -29.20
CA LEU A 27 10.11 -11.08 -28.55
C LEU A 27 11.44 -11.02 -27.82
N SER A 28 12.19 -9.93 -27.98
CA SER A 28 13.46 -9.71 -27.33
C SER A 28 13.71 -8.21 -27.20
N GLY A 29 14.70 -7.79 -26.43
CA GLY A 29 15.10 -6.40 -26.26
C GLY A 29 16.12 -6.32 -25.14
N ASP A 30 16.70 -5.13 -24.95
CA ASP A 30 17.48 -4.84 -23.77
C ASP A 30 16.47 -4.70 -22.62
N ASP A 31 16.70 -5.39 -21.53
CA ASP A 31 15.85 -5.49 -20.33
C ASP A 31 14.46 -6.12 -20.54
N ILE A 32 14.17 -6.69 -21.74
CA ILE A 32 12.93 -7.43 -22.01
C ILE A 32 13.06 -8.89 -21.64
N ASP A 33 12.25 -9.34 -20.69
CA ASP A 33 12.20 -10.73 -20.25
C ASP A 33 10.74 -11.28 -20.12
N SER A 34 10.59 -12.45 -19.50
CA SER A 34 9.31 -13.12 -19.39
C SER A 34 8.33 -12.43 -18.44
N VAL A 35 8.79 -11.54 -17.55
CA VAL A 35 7.91 -10.79 -16.64
C VAL A 35 7.21 -9.63 -17.34
N ASP A 36 7.77 -9.10 -18.42
CA ASP A 36 7.20 -7.98 -19.20
C ASP A 36 6.03 -8.38 -20.07
N VAL A 37 5.80 -9.67 -20.24
CA VAL A 37 4.71 -10.20 -21.06
C VAL A 37 3.77 -11.05 -20.21
N VAL A 38 2.51 -10.69 -20.15
CA VAL A 38 1.51 -11.47 -19.42
C VAL A 38 1.45 -12.90 -19.96
N GLY A 39 1.74 -13.86 -19.07
CA GLY A 39 1.86 -15.29 -19.41
C GLY A 39 3.26 -15.73 -19.79
N GLY A 40 4.27 -14.84 -19.72
CA GLY A 40 5.70 -15.15 -19.80
C GLY A 40 6.19 -15.68 -21.15
N LYS A 41 5.42 -15.54 -22.23
CA LYS A 41 5.77 -16.11 -23.54
C LYS A 41 6.50 -15.08 -24.41
N LEU A 42 7.78 -15.29 -24.57
CA LEU A 42 8.64 -14.51 -25.48
C LEU A 42 8.78 -15.17 -26.87
N GLU A 43 8.26 -16.35 -27.06
CA GLU A 43 8.31 -17.09 -28.33
C GLU A 43 6.98 -17.80 -28.56
N GLY A 44 6.70 -18.09 -29.85
CA GLY A 44 5.51 -18.83 -30.20
C GLY A 44 5.31 -18.91 -31.73
N TYR A 45 4.13 -19.29 -32.11
CA TYR A 45 3.75 -19.31 -33.54
C TYR A 45 2.36 -18.76 -33.74
N GLY A 46 2.10 -18.35 -34.98
CA GLY A 46 0.78 -18.03 -35.46
C GLY A 46 0.56 -18.63 -36.84
N THR A 47 -0.69 -18.60 -37.30
CA THR A 47 -1.08 -19.22 -38.57
C THR A 47 -1.56 -18.18 -39.57
N VAL A 48 -1.01 -18.22 -40.75
CA VAL A 48 -1.41 -17.32 -41.86
C VAL A 48 -2.84 -17.64 -42.31
N LYS A 49 -3.67 -16.63 -42.35
CA LYS A 49 -5.06 -16.70 -42.85
C LYS A 49 -5.34 -15.56 -43.82
N LYS A 50 -5.76 -15.88 -45.04
CA LYS A 50 -6.09 -14.88 -46.08
C LYS A 50 -4.97 -13.84 -46.28
N GLY A 51 -3.70 -14.31 -46.36
CA GLY A 51 -2.55 -13.45 -46.55
C GLY A 51 -2.19 -12.57 -45.36
N LYS A 52 -2.62 -12.92 -44.16
CA LYS A 52 -2.29 -12.16 -42.92
C LYS A 52 -1.98 -13.12 -41.75
N LEU A 53 -1.07 -12.68 -40.91
CA LEU A 53 -0.85 -13.22 -39.59
C LEU A 53 -1.11 -12.10 -38.57
N ASN A 54 -1.98 -12.34 -37.61
CA ASN A 54 -2.24 -11.40 -36.52
C ASN A 54 -1.73 -11.98 -35.20
N LEU A 55 -0.94 -11.20 -34.48
CA LEU A 55 -0.41 -11.52 -33.16
C LEU A 55 -0.95 -10.53 -32.15
N SER A 56 -1.05 -10.98 -30.90
CA SER A 56 -1.49 -10.14 -29.78
C SER A 56 -0.72 -10.51 -28.53
N HIS A 57 0.04 -9.56 -27.99
CA HIS A 57 0.82 -9.74 -26.78
C HIS A 57 0.36 -8.70 -25.75
N LYS A 58 -0.07 -9.17 -24.60
CA LYS A 58 -0.41 -8.31 -23.45
C LYS A 58 0.86 -8.03 -22.68
N LEU A 59 1.27 -6.77 -22.59
CA LEU A 59 2.40 -6.36 -21.78
C LEU A 59 2.01 -6.37 -20.30
N ALA A 60 2.93 -6.73 -19.45
CA ALA A 60 2.76 -6.62 -18.02
C ALA A 60 2.78 -5.15 -17.60
N LYS A 61 2.38 -4.90 -16.39
CA LYS A 61 2.48 -3.62 -15.73
C LYS A 61 2.93 -3.91 -14.31
N ASP A 62 4.03 -3.36 -13.94
CA ASP A 62 4.60 -3.56 -12.63
C ASP A 62 4.69 -2.28 -11.80
N LEU A 63 5.46 -2.27 -10.75
CA LEU A 63 5.66 -1.13 -9.85
C LEU A 63 7.09 -0.58 -9.91
N ILE A 64 7.85 -0.99 -10.93
CA ILE A 64 9.25 -0.59 -11.11
C ILE A 64 9.28 0.56 -12.10
N THR A 65 10.14 1.52 -11.89
CA THR A 65 10.42 2.61 -12.84
C THR A 65 11.76 2.32 -13.48
N GLU A 66 11.73 1.79 -14.71
CA GLU A 66 12.91 1.31 -15.43
C GLU A 66 13.28 2.22 -16.61
N GLY A 67 12.35 3.08 -17.00
CA GLY A 67 12.46 3.91 -18.20
C GLY A 67 11.89 3.22 -19.45
N ASP A 68 11.86 3.95 -20.55
CA ASP A 68 11.35 3.40 -21.82
C ASP A 68 12.24 2.29 -22.35
N GLU A 69 11.63 1.16 -22.74
CA GLU A 69 12.32 -0.02 -23.27
C GLU A 69 12.09 -0.22 -24.76
N THR A 70 12.94 -1.02 -25.41
CA THR A 70 12.79 -1.36 -26.83
C THR A 70 12.52 -2.85 -27.03
N LEU A 71 11.26 -3.18 -27.32
CA LEU A 71 10.83 -4.52 -27.70
C LEU A 71 11.10 -4.76 -29.19
N LYS A 72 11.77 -5.86 -29.52
CA LYS A 72 12.04 -6.32 -30.89
C LYS A 72 11.19 -7.56 -31.21
N LEU A 73 10.31 -7.45 -32.18
CA LEU A 73 9.56 -8.58 -32.72
C LEU A 73 10.22 -9.08 -34.00
N LYS A 74 10.59 -10.37 -34.01
CA LYS A 74 11.12 -11.09 -35.17
C LYS A 74 10.18 -12.20 -35.61
N LEU A 75 10.23 -12.55 -36.90
CA LEU A 75 9.42 -13.61 -37.51
C LEU A 75 10.32 -14.65 -38.17
N PHE A 76 9.95 -15.94 -38.10
CA PHE A 76 10.75 -17.04 -38.59
C PHE A 76 9.87 -18.07 -39.32
N THR A 77 10.49 -18.84 -40.26
CA THR A 77 9.81 -19.95 -40.94
C THR A 77 9.92 -21.26 -40.16
N ASP A 78 10.86 -21.40 -39.25
CA ASP A 78 11.15 -22.63 -38.52
C ASP A 78 10.93 -22.48 -37.01
N SER A 79 10.68 -23.57 -36.33
CA SER A 79 10.46 -23.63 -34.87
C SER A 79 11.74 -23.47 -34.03
N ALA A 80 12.92 -23.61 -34.66
CA ALA A 80 14.20 -23.39 -34.01
C ALA A 80 14.60 -21.90 -34.01
N LEU A 81 13.78 -21.01 -34.65
CA LEU A 81 13.99 -19.56 -34.75
C LEU A 81 15.33 -19.21 -35.40
N THR A 82 15.73 -19.99 -36.40
CA THR A 82 16.99 -19.78 -37.14
C THR A 82 16.81 -19.08 -38.48
N GLU A 83 15.69 -19.30 -39.14
CA GLU A 83 15.40 -18.78 -40.47
C GLU A 83 14.48 -17.54 -40.39
N GLN A 84 15.08 -16.38 -40.09
CA GLN A 84 14.32 -15.13 -39.98
C GLN A 84 13.73 -14.71 -41.33
N VAL A 85 12.48 -14.26 -41.30
CA VAL A 85 11.79 -13.67 -42.46
C VAL A 85 11.25 -12.29 -42.14
N GLY A 86 11.27 -11.42 -43.13
CA GLY A 86 10.92 -10.00 -42.96
C GLY A 86 11.94 -9.23 -42.15
N ILE A 87 11.56 -8.00 -41.80
CA ILE A 87 12.40 -7.10 -40.99
C ILE A 87 12.03 -7.23 -39.51
N THR A 88 12.99 -7.09 -38.63
CA THR A 88 12.74 -6.91 -37.19
C THR A 88 11.92 -5.64 -37.00
N LYS A 89 10.85 -5.75 -36.21
CA LYS A 89 10.04 -4.60 -35.83
C LYS A 89 10.39 -4.18 -34.40
N GLU A 90 10.83 -2.94 -34.26
CA GLU A 90 11.09 -2.33 -32.95
C GLU A 90 9.86 -1.55 -32.47
N ILE A 91 9.53 -1.70 -31.19
CA ILE A 91 8.40 -1.06 -30.51
C ILE A 91 8.95 -0.50 -29.20
N THR A 92 8.78 0.80 -28.96
CA THR A 92 9.05 1.39 -27.65
C THR A 92 7.93 1.03 -26.70
N ILE A 93 8.28 0.40 -25.57
CA ILE A 93 7.42 0.28 -24.40
C ILE A 93 7.66 1.51 -23.55
N LEU A 94 6.60 2.26 -23.28
CA LEU A 94 6.67 3.46 -22.45
C LEU A 94 6.50 3.05 -21.00
N ASP A 95 7.47 3.41 -20.16
CA ASP A 95 7.42 3.21 -18.72
C ASP A 95 6.22 3.94 -18.10
N VAL A 96 5.57 3.31 -17.16
CA VAL A 96 4.40 3.83 -16.48
C VAL A 96 4.71 4.00 -14.99
N ILE A 97 4.97 5.23 -14.60
CA ILE A 97 5.39 5.59 -13.25
C ILE A 97 4.20 5.53 -12.27
N PRO A 98 4.19 4.61 -11.30
CA PRO A 98 3.16 4.56 -10.29
C PRO A 98 3.25 5.72 -9.32
N THR A 99 2.09 6.27 -8.90
CA THR A 99 2.03 7.34 -7.91
C THR A 99 1.15 6.97 -6.73
N TYR A 100 1.49 7.52 -5.55
CA TYR A 100 0.85 7.22 -4.27
C TYR A 100 0.61 8.52 -3.50
N ALA A 101 -0.64 8.88 -3.28
CA ALA A 101 -1.02 10.06 -2.52
C ALA A 101 -1.68 9.63 -1.20
N ILE A 102 -0.97 9.80 -0.10
CA ILE A 102 -1.46 9.50 1.25
C ILE A 102 -2.25 10.69 1.77
N ASN A 103 -3.54 10.48 2.02
CA ASN A 103 -4.47 11.46 2.57
C ASN A 103 -4.92 11.01 3.96
N THR A 104 -4.66 11.83 4.94
CA THR A 104 -5.04 11.63 6.34
C THR A 104 -5.23 12.98 7.02
N GLN A 105 -5.76 13.01 8.21
CA GLN A 105 -5.86 14.21 9.04
C GLN A 105 -4.48 14.62 9.57
N SER A 106 -4.29 15.90 9.88
CA SER A 106 -3.02 16.44 10.40
C SER A 106 -2.85 16.24 11.90
N SER A 107 -3.95 16.09 12.65
CA SER A 107 -3.93 15.77 14.07
C SER A 107 -5.09 14.87 14.47
N ILE A 108 -4.93 14.20 15.60
CA ILE A 108 -5.92 13.33 16.20
C ILE A 108 -5.65 13.21 17.69
N ALA A 109 -6.70 13.28 18.51
CA ALA A 109 -6.55 13.02 19.94
C ALA A 109 -6.35 11.52 20.21
N GLU A 110 -5.66 11.20 21.29
CA GLU A 110 -5.58 9.84 21.83
C GLU A 110 -6.96 9.21 21.95
N GLY A 111 -7.01 7.89 21.79
CA GLY A 111 -8.28 7.16 21.74
C GLY A 111 -9.06 7.38 20.44
N GLY A 112 -8.59 8.24 19.53
CA GLY A 112 -9.20 8.46 18.23
C GLY A 112 -9.00 7.29 17.26
N THR A 113 -9.60 7.37 16.07
CA THR A 113 -9.38 6.42 14.98
C THR A 113 -8.81 7.16 13.78
N LEU A 114 -7.53 6.95 13.51
CA LEU A 114 -6.84 7.50 12.37
C LEU A 114 -7.29 6.76 11.10
N LYS A 115 -7.94 7.49 10.20
CA LYS A 115 -8.34 6.99 8.88
C LYS A 115 -7.40 7.55 7.84
N THR A 116 -6.78 6.66 7.07
CA THR A 116 -5.87 7.02 6.00
C THR A 116 -6.37 6.46 4.68
N SER A 117 -6.47 7.29 3.66
CA SER A 117 -6.82 6.90 2.30
C SER A 117 -5.64 7.14 1.37
N ILE A 118 -5.12 6.10 0.77
CA ILE A 118 -4.04 6.16 -0.21
C ILE A 118 -4.66 6.08 -1.60
N LYS A 119 -4.56 7.16 -2.37
CA LYS A 119 -4.95 7.18 -3.79
C LYS A 119 -3.75 6.81 -4.63
N THR A 120 -3.92 5.84 -5.50
CA THR A 120 -2.87 5.38 -6.40
C THR A 120 -3.25 5.63 -7.85
N ARG A 121 -2.24 5.89 -8.69
CA ARG A 121 -2.37 5.86 -10.15
C ARG A 121 -1.33 4.90 -10.70
N GLU A 122 -1.68 4.24 -11.78
CA GLU A 122 -0.82 3.29 -12.48
C GLU A 122 -0.38 2.09 -11.61
N VAL A 123 -1.03 1.88 -10.47
CA VAL A 123 -0.87 0.71 -9.60
C VAL A 123 -1.97 -0.30 -9.93
N PRO A 124 -1.64 -1.54 -10.29
CA PRO A 124 -2.63 -2.56 -10.61
C PRO A 124 -3.59 -2.85 -9.45
N ASP A 125 -4.85 -3.15 -9.76
CA ASP A 125 -5.80 -3.65 -8.75
C ASP A 125 -5.29 -4.97 -8.15
N ASN A 126 -5.54 -5.15 -6.88
CA ASN A 126 -5.07 -6.25 -6.04
C ASN A 126 -3.57 -6.19 -5.69
N THR A 127 -2.86 -5.13 -6.04
CA THR A 127 -1.52 -4.90 -5.52
C THR A 127 -1.56 -4.82 -4.01
N LYS A 128 -0.69 -5.57 -3.35
CA LYS A 128 -0.49 -5.52 -1.92
C LYS A 128 0.56 -4.46 -1.60
N LEU A 129 0.21 -3.50 -0.76
CA LEU A 129 1.12 -2.49 -0.23
C LEU A 129 1.27 -2.71 1.27
N TYR A 130 2.41 -2.34 1.79
CA TYR A 130 2.75 -2.48 3.20
C TYR A 130 2.86 -1.10 3.84
N TRP A 131 2.57 -1.01 5.12
CA TRP A 131 2.64 0.25 5.85
C TRP A 131 3.41 0.09 7.15
N LYS A 132 3.99 1.18 7.59
CA LYS A 132 4.65 1.30 8.88
C LYS A 132 4.19 2.58 9.57
N LEU A 133 3.91 2.45 10.87
CA LEU A 133 3.76 3.55 11.80
C LEU A 133 5.05 3.68 12.59
N ASP A 134 5.60 4.87 12.69
CA ASP A 134 6.72 5.20 13.57
C ASP A 134 6.61 6.68 13.96
N GLY A 135 7.51 7.17 14.78
CA GLY A 135 7.51 8.57 15.18
C GLY A 135 8.22 8.82 16.49
N THR A 136 8.13 10.04 16.98
CA THR A 136 8.69 10.40 18.30
C THR A 136 7.66 10.08 19.36
N GLY A 137 8.05 9.25 20.32
CA GLY A 137 7.18 8.75 21.37
C GLY A 137 6.33 7.52 20.97
N ILE A 138 6.25 7.20 19.69
CA ILE A 138 5.34 6.17 19.17
C ILE A 138 5.89 4.76 19.36
N ASP A 139 5.13 3.92 20.07
CA ASP A 139 5.39 2.50 20.23
C ASP A 139 4.11 1.64 20.12
N SER A 140 4.22 0.35 20.49
CA SER A 140 3.10 -0.58 20.38
C SER A 140 1.94 -0.27 21.32
N ASP A 141 2.19 0.46 22.38
CA ASP A 141 1.19 0.78 23.41
C ASP A 141 0.27 1.93 22.95
N ASP A 142 0.70 2.73 21.96
CA ASP A 142 -0.12 3.82 21.40
C ASP A 142 -1.18 3.34 20.41
N VAL A 143 -1.10 2.10 19.94
CA VAL A 143 -2.00 1.56 18.93
C VAL A 143 -2.75 0.35 19.44
N VAL A 144 -4.08 0.37 19.36
CA VAL A 144 -4.92 -0.76 19.77
C VAL A 144 -4.52 -2.00 18.97
N GLY A 145 -4.08 -3.04 19.70
CA GLY A 145 -3.57 -4.29 19.12
C GLY A 145 -2.07 -4.29 18.84
N GLY A 146 -1.35 -3.20 19.12
CA GLY A 146 0.11 -3.13 19.09
C GLY A 146 0.76 -3.22 17.69
N ASN A 147 -0.01 -3.11 16.62
CA ASN A 147 0.51 -3.32 15.27
C ASN A 147 1.02 -2.00 14.68
N LEU A 148 2.35 -1.87 14.64
CA LEU A 148 3.02 -0.73 13.99
C LEU A 148 3.35 -0.98 12.52
N THR A 149 3.12 -2.19 12.02
CA THR A 149 3.30 -2.56 10.62
C THR A 149 2.15 -3.42 10.15
N GLY A 150 1.92 -3.43 8.85
CA GLY A 150 0.90 -4.26 8.26
C GLY A 150 0.80 -4.08 6.75
N SER A 151 -0.26 -4.57 6.18
CA SER A 151 -0.47 -4.50 4.74
C SER A 151 -1.93 -4.28 4.37
N GLY A 152 -2.15 -3.80 3.16
CA GLY A 152 -3.46 -3.69 2.57
C GLY A 152 -3.43 -3.86 1.07
N THR A 153 -4.59 -3.99 0.47
CA THR A 153 -4.72 -4.28 -0.97
C THR A 153 -5.38 -3.11 -1.68
N VAL A 154 -4.77 -2.66 -2.77
CA VAL A 154 -5.33 -1.63 -3.64
C VAL A 154 -6.56 -2.17 -4.36
N LYS A 155 -7.65 -1.41 -4.30
CA LYS A 155 -8.90 -1.72 -5.03
C LYS A 155 -9.39 -0.45 -5.73
N LYS A 156 -9.55 -0.52 -7.03
CA LYS A 156 -9.98 0.62 -7.86
C LYS A 156 -9.13 1.88 -7.61
N GLY A 157 -7.81 1.68 -7.51
CA GLY A 157 -6.86 2.76 -7.29
C GLY A 157 -6.88 3.35 -5.87
N ILE A 158 -7.46 2.67 -4.88
CA ILE A 158 -7.55 3.16 -3.50
C ILE A 158 -7.15 2.05 -2.53
N LEU A 159 -6.37 2.39 -1.52
CA LEU A 159 -6.15 1.60 -0.31
C LEU A 159 -6.59 2.43 0.90
N ASN A 160 -7.48 1.88 1.74
CA ASN A 160 -7.92 2.51 2.98
C ASN A 160 -7.36 1.75 4.18
N LEU A 161 -6.80 2.50 5.12
CA LEU A 161 -6.28 2.00 6.39
C LEU A 161 -7.03 2.66 7.54
N SER A 162 -7.10 1.97 8.68
CA SER A 162 -7.74 2.46 9.89
C SER A 162 -6.95 1.97 11.10
N HIS A 163 -6.43 2.90 11.89
CA HIS A 163 -5.68 2.61 13.10
C HIS A 163 -6.39 3.25 14.29
N LYS A 164 -6.79 2.45 15.25
CA LYS A 164 -7.35 2.92 16.51
C LYS A 164 -6.20 3.21 17.46
N LEU A 165 -6.10 4.45 17.93
CA LEU A 165 -5.12 4.83 18.94
C LEU A 165 -5.62 4.44 20.33
N ASN A 166 -4.68 4.08 21.19
CA ASN A 166 -4.96 3.88 22.61
C ASN A 166 -5.16 5.24 23.30
N LYS A 167 -5.75 5.19 24.44
CA LYS A 167 -5.88 6.29 25.36
C LYS A 167 -5.42 5.79 26.72
N ASP A 168 -4.47 6.45 27.28
CA ASP A 168 -3.94 6.08 28.59
C ASP A 168 -4.18 7.17 29.66
N LEU A 169 -3.47 7.11 30.77
CA LEU A 169 -3.56 8.07 31.88
C LEU A 169 -2.26 8.88 32.06
N ILE A 170 -1.32 8.74 31.12
CA ILE A 170 -0.02 9.39 31.20
C ILE A 170 -0.14 10.72 30.45
N THR A 171 0.40 11.77 31.00
CA THR A 171 0.52 13.07 30.32
C THR A 171 1.94 13.15 29.79
N GLU A 172 2.10 12.88 28.50
CA GLU A 172 3.38 12.81 27.81
C GLU A 172 3.62 14.02 26.90
N GLY A 173 2.55 14.76 26.61
CA GLY A 173 2.52 15.85 25.64
C GLY A 173 2.27 15.33 24.23
N ASP A 174 2.08 16.24 23.29
CA ASP A 174 1.77 15.89 21.90
C ASP A 174 2.89 15.08 21.26
N GLU A 175 2.54 14.01 20.56
CA GLU A 175 3.45 13.11 19.86
C GLU A 175 3.36 13.27 18.35
N THR A 176 4.36 12.78 17.63
CA THR A 176 4.35 12.81 16.16
C THR A 176 4.33 11.39 15.61
N LEU A 177 3.18 10.99 15.07
CA LEU A 177 3.01 9.74 14.33
C LEU A 177 3.37 9.96 12.86
N LYS A 178 4.17 9.07 12.30
CA LYS A 178 4.52 9.02 10.87
C LYS A 178 3.93 7.78 10.23
N ILE A 179 3.20 7.96 9.14
CA ILE A 179 2.77 6.84 8.30
C ILE A 179 3.59 6.81 7.02
N LYS A 180 4.17 5.64 6.74
CA LYS A 180 4.98 5.33 5.56
C LYS A 180 4.37 4.16 4.81
N LEU A 181 4.52 4.15 3.49
CA LEU A 181 4.02 3.10 2.60
C LEU A 181 5.18 2.46 1.86
N PHE A 182 5.10 1.13 1.64
CA PHE A 182 6.15 0.34 0.99
C PHE A 182 5.55 -0.61 -0.03
N LYS A 183 6.32 -0.96 -1.07
CA LYS A 183 5.90 -1.97 -2.04
C LYS A 183 6.31 -3.40 -1.65
N ASP A 184 7.21 -3.58 -0.69
CA ASP A 184 7.76 -4.84 -0.22
C ASP A 184 7.44 -5.15 1.25
N ALA A 185 7.44 -6.42 1.63
CA ALA A 185 7.13 -6.88 2.98
C ALA A 185 8.27 -6.60 3.97
N GLU A 186 9.48 -6.46 3.48
CA GLU A 186 10.69 -6.15 4.22
C GLU A 186 10.75 -4.67 4.64
N LEU A 187 9.82 -3.84 4.12
CA LEU A 187 9.71 -2.40 4.38
C LEU A 187 11.00 -1.63 4.00
N THR A 188 11.60 -2.01 2.88
CA THR A 188 12.84 -1.42 2.36
C THR A 188 12.59 -0.42 1.24
N GLU A 189 11.54 -0.64 0.43
CA GLU A 189 11.23 0.18 -0.74
C GLU A 189 10.02 1.07 -0.48
N GLN A 190 10.29 2.24 0.11
CA GLN A 190 9.25 3.22 0.40
C GLN A 190 8.68 3.82 -0.88
N VAL A 191 7.35 3.98 -0.91
CA VAL A 191 6.60 4.64 -1.99
C VAL A 191 5.73 5.76 -1.44
N GLY A 192 5.60 6.84 -2.22
CA GLY A 192 4.91 8.05 -1.78
C GLY A 192 5.63 8.79 -0.66
N ASP A 193 5.05 9.91 -0.24
CA ASP A 193 5.61 10.75 0.82
C ASP A 193 5.20 10.21 2.20
N THR A 194 6.11 10.31 3.17
CA THR A 194 5.76 10.13 4.59
C THR A 194 4.74 11.19 5.01
N LYS A 195 3.69 10.80 5.73
CA LYS A 195 2.75 11.73 6.37
C LYS A 195 2.97 11.76 7.86
N GLU A 196 3.02 12.96 8.40
CA GLU A 196 3.12 13.23 9.84
C GLU A 196 1.75 13.65 10.37
N ILE A 197 1.40 13.11 11.53
CA ILE A 197 0.15 13.35 12.24
C ILE A 197 0.50 13.66 13.69
N THR A 198 0.00 14.75 14.23
CA THR A 198 0.11 15.03 15.66
C THR A 198 -0.91 14.19 16.41
N ILE A 199 -0.47 13.38 17.37
CA ILE A 199 -1.34 12.80 18.39
C ILE A 199 -1.41 13.81 19.53
N GLU A 200 -2.60 14.35 19.76
CA GLU A 200 -2.88 15.31 20.81
C GLU A 200 -3.07 14.59 22.12
N ASP A 201 -2.23 14.91 23.11
CA ASP A 201 -2.30 14.35 24.48
C ASP A 201 -3.65 14.69 25.13
N VAL A 202 -4.26 13.71 25.74
CA VAL A 202 -5.53 13.84 26.43
C VAL A 202 -5.32 13.77 27.93
N ILE A 203 -5.30 14.94 28.59
CA ILE A 203 -5.02 15.08 30.01
C ILE A 203 -6.22 14.62 30.84
N PRO A 204 -6.10 13.52 31.64
CA PRO A 204 -7.16 13.11 32.51
C PRO A 204 -7.34 14.04 33.70
N THR A 205 -8.58 14.30 34.09
CA THR A 205 -8.87 15.10 35.26
C THR A 205 -9.74 14.36 36.27
N TYR A 206 -9.53 14.67 37.56
CA TYR A 206 -10.20 14.04 38.68
C TYR A 206 -10.72 15.08 39.66
N GLU A 207 -11.99 15.03 40.00
CA GLU A 207 -12.64 15.89 41.00
C GLU A 207 -13.18 15.02 42.12
N ILE A 208 -12.63 15.18 43.31
CA ILE A 208 -13.10 14.46 44.52
C ILE A 208 -14.20 15.27 45.21
N ASN A 209 -15.37 14.69 45.30
CA ASN A 209 -16.50 15.27 46.01
C ASN A 209 -16.83 14.45 47.24
N THR A 210 -16.72 15.09 48.41
CA THR A 210 -17.02 14.47 49.71
C THR A 210 -17.61 15.47 50.67
N GLN A 211 -18.11 14.99 51.80
CA GLN A 211 -18.63 15.81 52.88
C GLN A 211 -17.47 16.53 53.59
N SER A 212 -17.67 17.77 54.02
CA SER A 212 -16.66 18.57 54.76
C SER A 212 -16.56 18.16 56.21
N SER A 213 -17.59 17.48 56.77
CA SER A 213 -17.60 16.99 58.13
C SER A 213 -18.51 15.76 58.26
N ILE A 214 -18.17 14.90 59.23
CA ILE A 214 -18.97 13.71 59.54
C ILE A 214 -18.82 13.44 61.07
N ALA A 215 -19.89 12.98 61.67
CA ALA A 215 -19.85 12.54 63.05
C ALA A 215 -19.22 11.17 63.18
N GLU A 216 -18.62 10.86 64.33
CA GLU A 216 -18.13 9.50 64.64
C GLU A 216 -19.27 8.48 64.44
N GLY A 217 -18.91 7.31 63.87
CA GLY A 217 -19.87 6.26 63.52
C GLY A 217 -20.69 6.55 62.26
N GLY A 218 -20.56 7.73 61.66
CA GLY A 218 -21.21 8.06 60.39
C GLY A 218 -20.53 7.39 59.15
N THR A 219 -21.21 7.42 58.03
CA THR A 219 -20.68 6.91 56.78
C THR A 219 -20.21 8.05 55.88
N LEU A 220 -18.89 8.14 55.64
CA LEU A 220 -18.32 9.06 54.71
C LEU A 220 -18.65 8.60 53.28
N LYS A 221 -19.33 9.47 52.52
CA LYS A 221 -19.62 9.22 51.12
C LYS A 221 -18.72 10.08 50.27
N THR A 222 -17.92 9.44 49.43
CA THR A 222 -17.03 10.10 48.49
C THR A 222 -17.39 9.68 47.07
N SER A 223 -17.44 10.63 46.16
CA SER A 223 -17.57 10.37 44.73
C SER A 223 -16.40 11.04 43.99
N ILE A 224 -15.94 10.40 42.97
CA ILE A 224 -14.87 10.91 42.10
C ILE A 224 -15.46 11.09 40.71
N LYS A 225 -15.49 12.32 40.23
CA LYS A 225 -15.81 12.61 38.83
C LYS A 225 -14.52 12.58 38.05
N THR A 226 -14.55 11.89 36.94
CA THR A 226 -13.38 11.81 36.02
C THR A 226 -13.77 12.36 34.65
N ARG A 227 -12.79 12.97 33.97
CA ARG A 227 -12.88 13.27 32.54
C ARG A 227 -11.66 12.70 31.84
N GLU A 228 -11.84 12.24 30.63
CA GLU A 228 -10.78 11.69 29.79
C GLU A 228 -10.09 10.44 30.39
N VAL A 229 -10.72 9.78 31.35
CA VAL A 229 -10.28 8.53 31.95
C VAL A 229 -10.99 7.37 31.25
N PRO A 230 -10.27 6.37 30.72
CA PRO A 230 -10.89 5.21 30.07
C PRO A 230 -11.85 4.45 30.99
N ASP A 231 -12.93 3.91 30.43
CA ASP A 231 -13.88 3.08 31.17
C ASP A 231 -13.17 1.87 31.79
N ASN A 232 -13.63 1.49 33.00
CA ASN A 232 -13.07 0.40 33.80
C ASN A 232 -11.65 0.62 34.33
N THR A 233 -11.12 1.85 34.27
CA THR A 233 -9.86 2.21 34.92
C THR A 233 -9.98 2.02 36.43
N LYS A 234 -9.01 1.31 37.03
CA LYS A 234 -8.92 1.17 38.49
C LYS A 234 -8.21 2.39 39.08
N LEU A 235 -8.89 3.09 39.97
CA LEU A 235 -8.31 4.15 40.76
C LEU A 235 -8.08 3.64 42.19
N TYR A 236 -6.94 3.99 42.76
CA TYR A 236 -6.58 3.65 44.13
C TYR A 236 -6.74 4.88 45.02
N TRP A 237 -7.19 4.67 46.26
CA TRP A 237 -7.41 5.73 47.20
C TRP A 237 -6.85 5.36 48.56
N LYS A 238 -6.50 6.33 49.36
CA LYS A 238 -6.03 6.21 50.72
C LYS A 238 -6.73 7.27 51.57
N LEU A 239 -7.12 6.91 52.78
CA LEU A 239 -7.53 7.85 53.80
C LEU A 239 -6.32 8.05 54.72
N ASP A 240 -6.00 9.29 55.01
CA ASP A 240 -5.00 9.63 56.01
C ASP A 240 -5.42 10.92 56.74
N GLY A 241 -4.82 11.20 57.87
CA GLY A 241 -5.10 12.38 58.69
C GLY A 241 -4.58 12.27 60.08
N THR A 242 -4.67 13.37 60.84
CA THR A 242 -4.24 13.39 62.25
C THR A 242 -5.30 12.67 63.08
N GLY A 243 -4.87 11.60 63.82
CA GLY A 243 -5.78 10.79 64.65
C GLY A 243 -6.67 9.80 63.90
N ILE A 244 -6.30 9.44 62.65
CA ILE A 244 -6.89 8.35 61.89
C ILE A 244 -5.90 7.21 61.85
N ASP A 245 -6.26 6.05 62.45
CA ASP A 245 -5.47 4.81 62.50
C ASP A 245 -5.96 3.81 61.41
#